data_1885e56ae5bffa4de7d4627fe6355231
#
_entry.id   1885e56ae5bffa4de7d4627fe6355231
#
_cell.length_a   1.000
_cell.length_b   1.000
_cell.length_c   1.000
_cell.angle_alpha   90.00
_cell.angle_beta   90.00
_cell.angle_gamma   90.00
#
_symmetry.space_group_name_H-M   'P 1'
#
loop_
_entity.id
_entity.type
_entity.pdbx_description
1 polymer ?
#
loop_
_entity_poly.entity_id
_entity_poly.type
_entity_poly.pdbx_seq_one_letter_code
_entity_poly.pdbx_strand_id
1 'polypeptide(L)'
;MKNVVLFGFGKMGSSILKGWMLKSLNFNFFVVEKENSLRSTAVNDGIKSYENFEQLLKFVDEETLDIIFLAVKPQQMSEAIKVFSRLNFSKILFISIAAGLSFDWFQSNLKKDIKLVRAMPNLPASVGFGVTGYCKTNNVDKIELLDVQDLLNAFGKAVYLESESLIDVVTAISGS
;
A
#
# COMPACT_ATOMS: atom_id res chain seq x y z
N MET A 1 16.82 2.54 7.29
CA MET A 1 15.77 1.73 6.63
C MET A 1 14.47 2.51 6.72
N LYS A 2 13.69 2.54 5.63
CA LYS A 2 12.37 3.19 5.63
C LYS A 2 11.32 2.30 6.28
N ASN A 3 10.36 2.90 6.96
CA ASN A 3 9.25 2.24 7.63
C ASN A 3 8.04 2.16 6.71
N VAL A 4 7.58 0.95 6.42
CA VAL A 4 6.43 0.66 5.55
C VAL A 4 5.33 0.03 6.39
N VAL A 5 4.15 0.66 6.40
CA VAL A 5 2.94 0.13 7.05
C VAL A 5 2.03 -0.47 5.99
N LEU A 6 1.84 -1.78 6.03
CA LEU A 6 0.81 -2.47 5.25
C LEU A 6 -0.52 -2.40 6.00
N PHE A 7 -1.47 -1.64 5.47
CA PHE A 7 -2.77 -1.43 6.06
C PHE A 7 -3.81 -2.34 5.37
N GLY A 8 -4.22 -3.38 6.07
CA GLY A 8 -5.02 -4.49 5.57
C GLY A 8 -4.18 -5.73 5.23
N PHE A 9 -4.53 -6.87 5.84
CA PHE A 9 -3.80 -8.14 5.69
C PHE A 9 -4.71 -9.29 5.20
N GLY A 10 -5.66 -8.95 4.33
CA GLY A 10 -6.46 -9.94 3.60
C GLY A 10 -5.62 -10.71 2.57
N LYS A 11 -6.27 -11.44 1.66
CA LYS A 11 -5.60 -12.28 0.65
C LYS A 11 -4.51 -11.52 -0.13
N MET A 12 -4.81 -10.32 -0.62
CA MET A 12 -3.84 -9.55 -1.40
C MET A 12 -2.72 -8.98 -0.51
N GLY A 13 -3.04 -8.39 0.65
CA GLY A 13 -2.04 -7.86 1.56
C GLY A 13 -1.05 -8.93 2.05
N SER A 14 -1.53 -10.12 2.40
CA SER A 14 -0.65 -11.23 2.80
C SER A 14 0.26 -11.70 1.65
N SER A 15 -0.25 -11.74 0.43
CA SER A 15 0.56 -12.11 -0.75
C SER A 15 1.65 -11.09 -1.04
N ILE A 16 1.33 -9.80 -0.93
CA ILE A 16 2.28 -8.69 -1.09
C ILE A 16 3.39 -8.79 -0.05
N LEU A 17 3.04 -8.95 1.24
CA LEU A 17 4.03 -9.07 2.30
C LEU A 17 4.96 -10.26 2.07
N LYS A 18 4.43 -11.42 1.67
CA LYS A 18 5.26 -12.57 1.31
C LYS A 18 6.25 -12.25 0.20
N GLY A 19 5.83 -11.53 -0.84
CA GLY A 19 6.71 -11.05 -1.91
C GLY A 19 7.85 -10.18 -1.36
N TRP A 20 7.55 -9.23 -0.47
CA TRP A 20 8.54 -8.36 0.16
C TRP A 20 9.57 -9.14 0.98
N MET A 21 9.11 -10.12 1.77
CA MET A 21 9.96 -10.96 2.59
C MET A 21 10.87 -11.86 1.76
N LEU A 22 10.35 -12.48 0.70
CA LEU A 22 11.13 -13.32 -0.21
C LEU A 22 12.24 -12.56 -0.96
N LYS A 23 12.02 -11.29 -1.26
CA LYS A 23 13.00 -10.42 -1.92
C LYS A 23 13.99 -9.76 -0.97
N SER A 24 13.82 -9.97 0.35
CA SER A 24 14.68 -9.37 1.40
C SER A 24 14.87 -7.86 1.20
N LEU A 25 13.78 -7.15 0.92
CA LEU A 25 13.81 -5.70 0.70
C LEU A 25 14.32 -4.97 1.95
N ASN A 26 15.07 -3.89 1.73
CA ASN A 26 15.68 -3.09 2.80
C ASN A 26 14.70 -2.08 3.43
N PHE A 27 13.55 -2.59 3.95
CA PHE A 27 12.52 -1.84 4.64
C PHE A 27 12.19 -2.49 5.98
N ASN A 28 11.68 -1.68 6.93
CA ASN A 28 11.02 -2.18 8.13
C ASN A 28 9.52 -2.32 7.83
N PHE A 29 8.97 -3.53 7.96
CA PHE A 29 7.56 -3.77 7.68
C PHE A 29 6.75 -3.88 8.96
N PHE A 30 5.59 -3.23 8.95
CA PHE A 30 4.56 -3.29 9.98
C PHE A 30 3.22 -3.62 9.32
N VAL A 31 2.39 -4.39 10.00
CA VAL A 31 1.04 -4.72 9.52
C VAL A 31 0.00 -4.09 10.45
N VAL A 32 -1.02 -3.46 9.88
CA VAL A 32 -2.22 -3.05 10.61
C VAL A 32 -3.40 -3.82 10.04
N GLU A 33 -4.02 -4.66 10.87
CA GLU A 33 -5.17 -5.50 10.50
C GLU A 33 -6.09 -5.70 11.73
N LYS A 34 -7.37 -5.41 11.56
CA LYS A 34 -8.36 -5.49 12.64
C LYS A 34 -8.72 -6.93 13.04
N GLU A 35 -8.62 -7.87 12.10
CA GLU A 35 -8.99 -9.27 12.34
C GLU A 35 -7.86 -10.05 13.00
N ASN A 36 -8.12 -10.60 14.19
CA ASN A 36 -7.11 -11.26 15.01
C ASN A 36 -6.49 -12.51 14.34
N SER A 37 -7.31 -13.29 13.62
CA SER A 37 -6.83 -14.47 12.91
C SER A 37 -5.78 -14.12 11.83
N LEU A 38 -6.01 -13.03 11.11
CA LEU A 38 -5.07 -12.54 10.10
C LEU A 38 -3.80 -11.95 10.74
N ARG A 39 -3.95 -11.19 11.84
CA ARG A 39 -2.77 -10.68 12.59
C ARG A 39 -1.87 -11.81 13.07
N SER A 40 -2.46 -12.88 13.62
CA SER A 40 -1.71 -14.04 14.10
C SER A 40 -0.87 -14.67 12.98
N THR A 41 -1.37 -14.70 11.75
CA THR A 41 -0.61 -15.18 10.60
C THR A 41 0.61 -14.29 10.33
N ALA A 42 0.45 -12.95 10.35
CA ALA A 42 1.55 -12.02 10.16
C ALA A 42 2.63 -12.17 11.25
N VAL A 43 2.23 -12.38 12.51
CA VAL A 43 3.16 -12.63 13.63
C VAL A 43 3.93 -13.93 13.42
N ASN A 44 3.28 -14.99 12.96
CA ASN A 44 3.94 -16.27 12.66
C ASN A 44 4.98 -16.13 11.52
N ASP A 45 4.76 -15.20 10.60
CA ASP A 45 5.72 -14.84 9.56
C ASP A 45 6.84 -13.89 10.07
N GLY A 46 6.88 -13.61 11.39
CA GLY A 46 7.92 -12.78 12.04
C GLY A 46 7.69 -11.27 11.91
N ILE A 47 6.50 -10.82 11.50
CA ILE A 47 6.18 -9.42 11.27
C ILE A 47 5.41 -8.84 12.46
N LYS A 48 5.80 -7.63 12.89
CA LYS A 48 5.08 -6.87 13.91
C LYS A 48 3.72 -6.45 13.37
N SER A 49 2.64 -6.90 14.01
CA SER A 49 1.28 -6.59 13.59
C SER A 49 0.46 -5.95 14.72
N TYR A 50 -0.40 -5.04 14.35
CA TYR A 50 -1.20 -4.21 15.23
C TYR A 50 -2.67 -4.24 14.82
N GLU A 51 -3.57 -4.13 15.78
CA GLU A 51 -5.01 -4.18 15.54
C GLU A 51 -5.53 -2.94 14.79
N ASN A 52 -4.95 -1.78 15.13
CA ASN A 52 -5.32 -0.50 14.55
C ASN A 52 -4.10 0.43 14.52
N PHE A 53 -4.26 1.56 13.85
CA PHE A 53 -3.19 2.52 13.64
C PHE A 53 -2.74 3.19 14.96
N GLU A 54 -3.66 3.46 15.88
CA GLU A 54 -3.35 4.02 17.19
C GLU A 54 -2.47 3.07 18.02
N GLN A 55 -2.70 1.77 17.90
CA GLN A 55 -1.85 0.78 18.55
C GLN A 55 -0.43 0.78 17.94
N LEU A 56 -0.32 0.87 16.61
CA LEU A 56 0.96 1.01 15.93
C LEU A 56 1.75 2.21 16.48
N LEU A 57 1.11 3.37 16.58
CA LEU A 57 1.75 4.63 17.03
C LEU A 57 2.24 4.61 18.49
N LYS A 58 1.87 3.62 19.28
CA LYS A 58 2.47 3.41 20.63
C LYS A 58 3.89 2.84 20.55
N PHE A 59 4.26 2.25 19.42
CA PHE A 59 5.53 1.53 19.24
C PHE A 59 6.38 2.09 18.09
N VAL A 60 5.78 2.86 17.19
CA VAL A 60 6.44 3.45 16.03
C VAL A 60 6.13 4.95 16.05
N ASP A 61 7.17 5.76 16.04
CA ASP A 61 7.04 7.22 16.00
C ASP A 61 6.45 7.63 14.65
N GLU A 62 5.38 8.43 14.67
CA GLU A 62 4.70 8.95 13.49
C GLU A 62 5.67 9.65 12.52
N GLU A 63 6.64 10.41 13.06
CA GLU A 63 7.62 11.14 12.25
C GLU A 63 8.58 10.22 11.48
N THR A 64 8.65 8.94 11.83
CA THR A 64 9.47 7.93 11.17
C THR A 64 8.72 7.12 10.13
N LEU A 65 7.42 7.40 9.92
CA LEU A 65 6.63 6.72 8.89
C LEU A 65 6.96 7.28 7.51
N ASP A 66 7.37 6.41 6.62
CA ASP A 66 7.74 6.78 5.25
C ASP A 66 6.65 6.40 4.23
N ILE A 67 6.12 5.17 4.34
CA ILE A 67 5.17 4.64 3.36
C ILE A 67 3.98 3.98 4.06
N ILE A 68 2.78 4.30 3.61
CA ILE A 68 1.54 3.60 3.98
C ILE A 68 0.98 2.89 2.75
N PHE A 69 1.00 1.57 2.78
CA PHE A 69 0.50 0.72 1.70
C PHE A 69 -0.93 0.26 2.03
N LEU A 70 -1.92 0.76 1.28
CA LEU A 70 -3.35 0.54 1.51
C LEU A 70 -3.83 -0.70 0.73
N ALA A 71 -4.02 -1.80 1.44
CA ALA A 71 -4.48 -3.08 0.89
C ALA A 71 -5.86 -3.50 1.45
N VAL A 72 -6.67 -2.53 1.88
CA VAL A 72 -8.05 -2.76 2.30
C VAL A 72 -9.00 -2.73 1.11
N LYS A 73 -10.16 -3.39 1.25
CA LYS A 73 -11.19 -3.39 0.20
C LYS A 73 -11.70 -1.96 -0.06
N PRO A 74 -12.07 -1.62 -1.33
CA PRO A 74 -12.57 -0.28 -1.66
C PRO A 74 -13.72 0.18 -0.78
N GLN A 75 -14.65 -0.72 -0.43
CA GLN A 75 -15.82 -0.43 0.42
C GLN A 75 -15.43 -0.06 1.86
N GLN A 76 -14.26 -0.46 2.31
CA GLN A 76 -13.75 -0.19 3.66
C GLN A 76 -12.78 1.01 3.68
N MET A 77 -12.38 1.54 2.50
CA MET A 77 -11.35 2.55 2.41
C MET A 77 -11.73 3.85 3.11
N SER A 78 -12.97 4.32 2.96
CA SER A 78 -13.44 5.55 3.60
C SER A 78 -13.30 5.51 5.14
N GLU A 79 -13.55 4.35 5.75
CA GLU A 79 -13.35 4.18 7.20
C GLU A 79 -11.86 4.04 7.55
N ALA A 80 -11.14 3.27 6.76
CA ALA A 80 -9.73 2.99 6.99
C ALA A 80 -8.86 4.25 6.99
N ILE A 81 -9.12 5.20 6.09
CA ILE A 81 -8.29 6.41 5.95
C ILE A 81 -8.59 7.51 6.98
N LYS A 82 -9.70 7.43 7.73
CA LYS A 82 -10.03 8.43 8.76
C LYS A 82 -8.93 8.59 9.81
N VAL A 83 -8.26 7.51 10.16
CA VAL A 83 -7.19 7.50 11.15
C VAL A 83 -5.98 8.34 10.73
N PHE A 84 -5.82 8.58 9.43
CA PHE A 84 -4.70 9.36 8.91
C PHE A 84 -4.95 10.87 8.91
N SER A 85 -6.16 11.35 9.20
CA SER A 85 -6.51 12.79 9.14
C SER A 85 -5.61 13.70 9.99
N ARG A 86 -4.94 13.16 11.01
CA ARG A 86 -4.04 13.87 11.92
C ARG A 86 -2.58 13.84 11.49
N LEU A 87 -2.21 12.99 10.52
CA LEU A 87 -0.83 12.82 10.09
C LEU A 87 -0.28 14.03 9.33
N ASN A 88 1.03 14.18 9.39
CA ASN A 88 1.75 15.09 8.51
C ASN A 88 2.00 14.43 7.14
N PHE A 89 1.10 14.67 6.17
CA PHE A 89 1.16 14.04 4.85
C PHE A 89 2.33 14.47 3.97
N SER A 90 3.05 15.53 4.32
CA SER A 90 4.12 16.03 3.45
C SER A 90 5.28 15.06 3.28
N LYS A 91 5.48 14.17 4.25
CA LYS A 91 6.57 13.18 4.27
C LYS A 91 6.12 11.77 3.89
N ILE A 92 4.83 11.47 4.01
CA ILE A 92 4.32 10.10 3.87
C ILE A 92 3.87 9.85 2.43
N LEU A 93 4.42 8.78 1.83
CA LEU A 93 3.96 8.27 0.56
C LEU A 93 2.86 7.24 0.77
N PHE A 94 1.71 7.45 0.14
CA PHE A 94 0.62 6.47 0.12
C PHE A 94 0.69 5.64 -1.15
N ILE A 95 0.51 4.33 -1.03
CA ILE A 95 0.35 3.41 -2.17
C ILE A 95 -0.99 2.70 -1.98
N SER A 96 -1.89 2.80 -2.93
CA SER A 96 -3.20 2.15 -2.87
C SER A 96 -3.37 1.12 -3.99
N ILE A 97 -3.85 -0.07 -3.63
CA ILE A 97 -4.24 -1.12 -4.59
C ILE A 97 -5.76 -1.27 -4.69
N ALA A 98 -6.52 -0.31 -4.18
CA ALA A 98 -7.99 -0.35 -4.20
C ALA A 98 -8.52 -0.02 -5.60
N ALA A 99 -9.29 -0.95 -6.19
CA ALA A 99 -9.97 -0.72 -7.45
C ALA A 99 -11.02 0.39 -7.33
N GLY A 100 -11.19 1.20 -8.41
CA GLY A 100 -12.26 2.17 -8.52
C GLY A 100 -12.16 3.44 -7.65
N LEU A 101 -11.05 3.63 -6.92
CA LEU A 101 -10.80 4.85 -6.13
C LEU A 101 -9.75 5.71 -6.83
N SER A 102 -10.16 6.88 -7.33
CA SER A 102 -9.31 7.81 -8.08
C SER A 102 -8.40 8.66 -7.19
N PHE A 103 -7.43 9.35 -7.79
CA PHE A 103 -6.64 10.37 -7.10
C PHE A 103 -7.55 11.44 -6.49
N ASP A 104 -8.55 11.92 -7.23
CA ASP A 104 -9.50 12.91 -6.76
C ASP A 104 -10.28 12.41 -5.54
N TRP A 105 -10.65 11.13 -5.52
CA TRP A 105 -11.31 10.54 -4.36
C TRP A 105 -10.41 10.60 -3.12
N PHE A 106 -9.14 10.19 -3.23
CA PHE A 106 -8.20 10.24 -2.10
C PHE A 106 -7.90 11.67 -1.66
N GLN A 107 -7.69 12.60 -2.60
CA GLN A 107 -7.43 14.00 -2.31
C GLN A 107 -8.60 14.68 -1.59
N SER A 108 -9.83 14.30 -1.94
CA SER A 108 -11.04 14.82 -1.30
C SER A 108 -11.27 14.25 0.10
N ASN A 109 -10.83 13.02 0.37
CA ASN A 109 -11.07 12.34 1.64
C ASN A 109 -9.88 12.39 2.61
N LEU A 110 -8.66 12.69 2.14
CA LEU A 110 -7.46 12.86 2.96
C LEU A 110 -7.00 14.32 2.93
N LYS A 111 -6.11 14.67 2.01
CA LYS A 111 -5.62 16.03 1.79
C LYS A 111 -5.29 16.24 0.32
N LYS A 112 -5.44 17.48 -0.16
CA LYS A 112 -5.25 17.85 -1.56
C LYS A 112 -3.83 17.57 -2.08
N ASP A 113 -2.82 17.70 -1.22
CA ASP A 113 -1.40 17.56 -1.58
C ASP A 113 -0.80 16.20 -1.18
N ILE A 114 -1.63 15.17 -1.07
CA ILE A 114 -1.16 13.81 -0.73
C ILE A 114 -0.21 13.28 -1.81
N LYS A 115 0.91 12.70 -1.39
CA LYS A 115 1.77 11.89 -2.25
C LYS A 115 1.14 10.51 -2.39
N LEU A 116 0.64 10.21 -3.57
CA LEU A 116 -0.13 8.97 -3.78
C LEU A 116 0.29 8.25 -5.05
N VAL A 117 0.46 6.95 -4.93
CA VAL A 117 0.56 6.01 -6.04
C VAL A 117 -0.69 5.14 -6.04
N ARG A 118 -1.35 5.03 -7.18
CA ARG A 118 -2.35 3.99 -7.44
C ARG A 118 -1.69 2.85 -8.17
N ALA A 119 -1.87 1.65 -7.67
CA ALA A 119 -1.34 0.43 -8.27
C ALA A 119 -2.46 -0.59 -8.42
N MET A 120 -2.46 -1.32 -9.52
CA MET A 120 -3.43 -2.37 -9.80
C MET A 120 -2.71 -3.68 -10.08
N PRO A 121 -2.50 -4.52 -9.05
CA PRO A 121 -1.98 -5.86 -9.22
C PRO A 121 -3.05 -6.80 -9.81
N ASN A 122 -2.62 -7.79 -10.57
CA ASN A 122 -3.50 -8.86 -11.02
C ASN A 122 -3.38 -10.12 -10.13
N LEU A 123 -4.28 -11.10 -10.29
CA LEU A 123 -4.32 -12.32 -9.47
C LEU A 123 -3.00 -13.11 -9.45
N PRO A 124 -2.23 -13.29 -10.55
CA PRO A 124 -0.93 -13.96 -10.52
C PRO A 124 0.12 -13.27 -9.63
N ALA A 125 -0.12 -12.03 -9.18
CA ALA A 125 0.75 -11.35 -8.19
C ALA A 125 0.88 -12.15 -6.89
N SER A 126 -0.14 -12.91 -6.51
CA SER A 126 -0.12 -13.78 -5.32
C SER A 126 0.95 -14.87 -5.35
N VAL A 127 1.44 -15.23 -6.53
CA VAL A 127 2.49 -16.25 -6.77
C VAL A 127 3.77 -15.67 -7.38
N GLY A 128 3.92 -14.33 -7.37
CA GLY A 128 5.13 -13.65 -7.84
C GLY A 128 5.23 -13.47 -9.36
N PHE A 129 4.21 -13.86 -10.12
CA PHE A 129 4.17 -13.75 -11.59
C PHE A 129 3.15 -12.70 -12.06
N GLY A 130 2.76 -11.78 -11.19
CA GLY A 130 1.82 -10.74 -11.52
C GLY A 130 2.42 -9.63 -12.39
N VAL A 131 1.50 -8.84 -12.96
CA VAL A 131 1.82 -7.54 -13.54
C VAL A 131 1.01 -6.51 -12.77
N THR A 132 1.70 -5.46 -12.32
CA THR A 132 1.09 -4.36 -11.58
C THR A 132 1.23 -3.08 -12.39
N GLY A 133 0.13 -2.58 -12.95
CA GLY A 133 0.10 -1.23 -13.50
C GLY A 133 0.08 -0.21 -12.36
N TYR A 134 0.84 0.89 -12.47
CA TYR A 134 0.79 1.94 -11.46
C TYR A 134 0.99 3.33 -12.07
N CYS A 135 0.37 4.32 -11.45
CA CYS A 135 0.55 5.75 -11.74
C CYS A 135 0.67 6.54 -10.44
N LYS A 136 1.10 7.80 -10.53
CA LYS A 136 1.40 8.62 -9.35
C LYS A 136 0.86 10.03 -9.47
N THR A 137 0.65 10.71 -8.34
CA THR A 137 0.45 12.15 -8.29
C THR A 137 1.75 12.91 -8.61
N ASN A 138 1.65 14.15 -9.06
CA ASN A 138 2.80 14.93 -9.54
C ASN A 138 3.85 15.22 -8.45
N ASN A 139 3.45 15.23 -7.19
CA ASN A 139 4.31 15.52 -6.04
C ASN A 139 5.10 14.30 -5.51
N VAL A 140 4.93 13.12 -6.08
CA VAL A 140 5.80 11.96 -5.82
C VAL A 140 7.09 12.14 -6.61
N ASP A 141 8.22 12.18 -5.91
CA ASP A 141 9.53 12.41 -6.52
C ASP A 141 10.17 11.13 -7.09
N LYS A 142 11.37 11.28 -7.70
CA LYS A 142 12.07 10.16 -8.34
C LYS A 142 12.62 9.15 -7.34
N ILE A 143 13.00 9.59 -6.14
CA ILE A 143 13.56 8.71 -5.10
C ILE A 143 12.44 7.86 -4.51
N GLU A 144 11.31 8.50 -4.19
CA GLU A 144 10.11 7.80 -3.74
C GLU A 144 9.60 6.78 -4.78
N LEU A 145 9.74 7.12 -6.07
CA LEU A 145 9.34 6.22 -7.14
C LEU A 145 10.21 4.95 -7.22
N LEU A 146 11.49 5.02 -6.83
CA LEU A 146 12.35 3.82 -6.71
C LEU A 146 11.84 2.90 -5.61
N ASP A 147 11.48 3.43 -4.44
CA ASP A 147 10.88 2.64 -3.36
C ASP A 147 9.58 1.96 -3.82
N VAL A 148 8.72 2.70 -4.55
CA VAL A 148 7.50 2.13 -5.14
C VAL A 148 7.82 0.97 -6.07
N GLN A 149 8.81 1.13 -6.95
CA GLN A 149 9.22 0.09 -7.89
C GLN A 149 9.75 -1.14 -7.16
N ASP A 150 10.56 -0.97 -6.13
CA ASP A 150 11.07 -2.08 -5.32
C ASP A 150 9.93 -2.85 -4.65
N LEU A 151 9.01 -2.12 -4.01
CA LEU A 151 7.85 -2.72 -3.35
C LEU A 151 6.92 -3.45 -4.33
N LEU A 152 6.64 -2.87 -5.50
CA LEU A 152 5.74 -3.49 -6.49
C LEU A 152 6.41 -4.64 -7.25
N ASN A 153 7.70 -4.54 -7.60
CA ASN A 153 8.42 -5.60 -8.29
C ASN A 153 8.68 -6.83 -7.40
N ALA A 154 8.50 -6.71 -6.11
CA ALA A 154 8.67 -7.85 -5.19
C ALA A 154 7.62 -8.95 -5.37
N PHE A 155 6.45 -8.63 -5.91
CA PHE A 155 5.38 -9.60 -6.15
C PHE A 155 4.95 -9.72 -7.62
N GLY A 156 5.80 -9.23 -8.55
CA GLY A 156 5.59 -9.33 -9.99
C GLY A 156 6.29 -8.21 -10.74
N LYS A 157 5.93 -7.98 -12.00
CA LYS A 157 6.48 -6.90 -12.81
C LYS A 157 5.67 -5.62 -12.62
N ALA A 158 6.29 -4.54 -12.18
CA ALA A 158 5.68 -3.21 -12.12
C ALA A 158 5.82 -2.48 -13.48
N VAL A 159 4.71 -1.88 -13.94
CA VAL A 159 4.65 -1.12 -15.20
C VAL A 159 4.10 0.27 -14.90
N TYR A 160 4.91 1.30 -15.14
CA TYR A 160 4.47 2.68 -14.98
C TYR A 160 3.48 3.07 -16.10
N LEU A 161 2.41 3.73 -15.72
CA LEU A 161 1.37 4.23 -16.60
C LEU A 161 1.39 5.77 -16.56
N GLU A 162 1.42 6.40 -17.72
CA GLU A 162 1.54 7.86 -17.83
C GLU A 162 0.29 8.62 -17.37
N SER A 163 -0.88 7.95 -17.34
CA SER A 163 -2.14 8.55 -16.89
C SER A 163 -2.93 7.62 -15.98
N GLU A 164 -3.72 8.22 -15.09
CA GLU A 164 -4.61 7.49 -14.18
C GLU A 164 -5.68 6.70 -14.94
N SER A 165 -6.16 7.19 -16.06
CA SER A 165 -7.18 6.51 -16.88
C SER A 165 -6.72 5.13 -17.37
N LEU A 166 -5.42 4.91 -17.52
CA LEU A 166 -4.87 3.60 -17.91
C LEU A 166 -4.98 2.56 -16.78
N ILE A 167 -5.10 2.97 -15.52
CA ILE A 167 -5.36 2.06 -14.40
C ILE A 167 -6.72 1.37 -14.57
N ASP A 168 -7.72 2.11 -15.03
CA ASP A 168 -9.07 1.55 -15.22
C ASP A 168 -9.10 0.55 -16.39
N VAL A 169 -8.29 0.79 -17.43
CA VAL A 169 -8.09 -0.17 -18.52
C VAL A 169 -7.42 -1.45 -18.02
N VAL A 170 -6.35 -1.32 -17.22
CA VAL A 170 -5.68 -2.47 -16.61
C VAL A 170 -6.65 -3.23 -15.71
N THR A 171 -7.48 -2.54 -14.94
CA THR A 171 -8.50 -3.15 -14.07
C THR A 171 -9.51 -3.95 -14.89
N ALA A 172 -10.00 -3.40 -16.00
CA ALA A 172 -10.97 -4.09 -16.86
C ALA A 172 -10.41 -5.36 -17.52
N ILE A 173 -9.10 -5.37 -17.81
CA ILE A 173 -8.44 -6.51 -18.48
C ILE A 173 -7.99 -7.58 -17.48
N SER A 174 -7.54 -7.19 -16.30
CA SER A 174 -6.84 -8.08 -15.35
C SER A 174 -7.53 -8.25 -14.01
N GLY A 175 -8.50 -7.42 -13.69
CA GLY A 175 -9.15 -7.35 -12.37
C GLY A 175 -10.47 -8.11 -12.26
N SER A 176 -10.81 -8.90 -13.24
CA SER A 176 -12.00 -9.77 -13.19
C SER A 176 -11.74 -11.09 -12.49
#